data_07b3c23fcbd1121160746cae7976117b
#
_entry.id   07b3c23fcbd1121160746cae7976117b
#
_cell.length_a   1.000
_cell.length_b   1.000
_cell.length_c   1.000
_cell.angle_alpha   90.00
_cell.angle_beta   90.00
_cell.angle_gamma   90.00
#
_symmetry.space_group_name_H-M   'P 1'
#
loop_
_entity.id
_entity.type
_entity.pdbx_description
1 polymer ?
#
loop_
_entity_poly.entity_id
_entity_poly.type
_entity_poly.pdbx_seq_one_letter_code
_entity_poly.pdbx_strand_id
1 'polypeptide(L)'
;MTHIAVIGAGITGVTTAYALAQRGYRVTVLDRQRYAAMETSFANGGQLSACNAEVWNKLSTVMQGLRWMMRRDAPLLMNPKPSWHKLSWMAEFVREIAHYRANTVETVRLALKAREALFAMAAAEGIDFDLKTRGILHFYRDRASFEKATAVNALLREGGLERYAVTPEEIRAIEPTLAGTYHGGYFTPSDATGDIHKFTRGLAAACARKGVRFIQDADVATIAAGEGGYAVGWRQAGHLTGHAAEAPQSLQADAVVICAGCASRHFAAMLGDRVNVYPVKGYSITVNLLTPEAQAAAPEVSILDEAAKIVTSRLGDERLRVAGTAEFNGFNRDIRHDRIQPLVDWTREQFPRVDTDRVVAWSGLRPMLPNMLPKVGRGRRPGVFYNTGHGHLGWTLSGATAELVAGAIAAEHAPERTLLPLAA
;
A
#
# COMPACT_ATOMS: atom_id res chain seq x y z
N MET A 1 20.11 -24.37 -6.60
CA MET A 1 19.06 -23.61 -5.85
C MET A 1 18.78 -22.37 -6.67
N THR A 2 17.53 -22.21 -7.11
CA THR A 2 17.12 -21.07 -7.94
C THR A 2 17.32 -19.73 -7.23
N HIS A 3 18.00 -18.81 -7.88
CA HIS A 3 18.29 -17.47 -7.36
C HIS A 3 17.30 -16.44 -7.89
N ILE A 4 16.60 -15.76 -6.99
CA ILE A 4 15.59 -14.76 -7.32
C ILE A 4 16.08 -13.38 -6.89
N ALA A 5 16.12 -12.43 -7.82
CA ALA A 5 16.35 -11.02 -7.53
C ALA A 5 15.01 -10.30 -7.32
N VAL A 6 14.83 -9.65 -6.17
CA VAL A 6 13.65 -8.83 -5.86
C VAL A 6 14.05 -7.36 -5.92
N ILE A 7 13.37 -6.57 -6.74
CA ILE A 7 13.68 -5.15 -6.93
C ILE A 7 12.72 -4.30 -6.10
N GLY A 8 13.24 -3.73 -5.01
CA GLY A 8 12.50 -2.92 -4.04
C GLY A 8 12.32 -3.61 -2.68
N ALA A 9 12.62 -2.91 -1.58
CA ALA A 9 12.47 -3.35 -0.19
C ALA A 9 11.34 -2.61 0.55
N GLY A 10 10.30 -2.20 -0.14
CA GLY A 10 9.01 -1.82 0.47
C GLY A 10 8.28 -3.05 0.98
N ILE A 11 7.09 -2.85 1.58
CA ILE A 11 6.29 -3.94 2.15
C ILE A 11 6.07 -5.10 1.15
N THR A 12 5.77 -4.81 -0.12
CA THR A 12 5.53 -5.82 -1.15
C THR A 12 6.79 -6.63 -1.49
N GLY A 13 7.96 -5.97 -1.52
CA GLY A 13 9.23 -6.66 -1.77
C GLY A 13 9.66 -7.53 -0.60
N VAL A 14 9.53 -7.03 0.63
CA VAL A 14 9.92 -7.77 1.83
C VAL A 14 9.01 -8.98 2.08
N THR A 15 7.68 -8.83 1.92
CA THR A 15 6.75 -9.98 2.02
C THR A 15 7.00 -11.01 0.92
N THR A 16 7.31 -10.56 -0.31
CA THR A 16 7.71 -11.45 -1.42
C THR A 16 9.00 -12.21 -1.08
N ALA A 17 10.02 -11.52 -0.59
CA ALA A 17 11.29 -12.13 -0.21
C ALA A 17 11.09 -13.17 0.91
N TYR A 18 10.24 -12.86 1.89
CA TYR A 18 9.87 -13.79 2.95
C TYR A 18 9.19 -15.06 2.40
N ALA A 19 8.16 -14.89 1.56
CA ALA A 19 7.43 -16.01 0.97
C ALA A 19 8.31 -16.91 0.08
N LEU A 20 9.29 -16.33 -0.61
CA LEU A 20 10.28 -17.05 -1.41
C LEU A 20 11.31 -17.79 -0.53
N ALA A 21 11.83 -17.14 0.50
CA ALA A 21 12.77 -17.76 1.44
C ALA A 21 12.14 -18.94 2.16
N GLN A 22 10.86 -18.86 2.56
CA GLN A 22 10.12 -19.98 3.14
C GLN A 22 9.97 -21.16 2.20
N ARG A 23 10.05 -20.95 0.88
CA ARG A 23 10.03 -22.01 -0.15
C ARG A 23 11.43 -22.50 -0.54
N GLY A 24 12.47 -22.04 0.15
CA GLY A 24 13.84 -22.50 -0.07
C GLY A 24 14.55 -21.87 -1.27
N TYR A 25 14.06 -20.75 -1.83
CA TYR A 25 14.78 -20.01 -2.86
C TYR A 25 15.95 -19.21 -2.28
N ARG A 26 17.03 -19.06 -3.05
CA ARG A 26 18.06 -18.07 -2.77
C ARG A 26 17.53 -16.71 -3.21
N VAL A 27 17.42 -15.75 -2.30
CA VAL A 27 16.82 -14.45 -2.56
C VAL A 27 17.82 -13.33 -2.32
N THR A 28 17.90 -12.40 -3.29
CA THR A 28 18.61 -11.13 -3.12
C THR A 28 17.63 -9.98 -3.37
N VAL A 29 17.48 -9.09 -2.38
CA VAL A 29 16.65 -7.88 -2.48
C VAL A 29 17.56 -6.69 -2.75
N LEU A 30 17.26 -5.92 -3.80
CA LEU A 30 17.99 -4.67 -4.12
C LEU A 30 17.07 -3.48 -3.87
N ASP A 31 17.54 -2.49 -3.12
CA ASP A 31 16.79 -1.25 -2.89
C ASP A 31 17.72 -0.04 -2.94
N ARG A 32 17.24 1.06 -3.51
CA ARG A 32 17.97 2.31 -3.62
C ARG A 32 18.11 3.06 -2.30
N GLN A 33 17.37 2.67 -1.29
CA GLN A 33 17.37 3.29 0.04
C GLN A 33 18.34 2.58 0.99
N ARG A 34 18.73 3.27 2.07
CA ARG A 34 19.69 2.77 3.08
C ARG A 34 19.18 1.58 3.89
N TYR A 35 17.85 1.41 3.98
CA TYR A 35 17.21 0.29 4.66
C TYR A 35 15.77 0.09 4.12
N ALA A 36 15.16 -1.04 4.44
CA ALA A 36 13.82 -1.37 4.00
C ALA A 36 12.76 -0.39 4.53
N ALA A 37 11.68 -0.16 3.77
CA ALA A 37 10.52 0.65 4.14
C ALA A 37 10.73 2.18 4.17
N MET A 38 11.72 2.73 3.50
CA MET A 38 11.95 4.20 3.48
C MET A 38 11.07 4.97 2.48
N GLU A 39 10.30 4.29 1.64
CA GLU A 39 9.42 4.94 0.65
C GLU A 39 7.96 4.96 1.14
N THR A 40 7.01 4.52 0.34
CA THR A 40 5.56 4.51 0.68
C THR A 40 5.23 3.70 1.96
N SER A 41 6.08 2.75 2.33
CA SER A 41 5.98 1.97 3.56
C SER A 41 6.53 2.67 4.81
N PHE A 42 6.91 3.96 4.74
CA PHE A 42 7.47 4.69 5.88
C PHE A 42 6.40 5.23 6.82
N ALA A 43 5.44 6.02 6.29
CA ALA A 43 4.45 6.72 7.11
C ALA A 43 3.08 6.82 6.42
N ASN A 44 2.58 5.68 5.93
CA ASN A 44 1.24 5.60 5.34
C ASN A 44 0.13 5.73 6.41
N GLY A 45 -1.12 5.51 6.03
CA GLY A 45 -2.28 5.64 6.92
C GLY A 45 -2.35 4.64 8.09
N GLY A 46 -1.48 3.62 8.14
CA GLY A 46 -1.41 2.67 9.25
C GLY A 46 -2.56 1.67 9.34
N GLN A 47 -3.45 1.61 8.36
CA GLN A 47 -4.61 0.71 8.37
C GLN A 47 -4.33 -0.62 7.65
N LEU A 48 -4.79 -1.71 8.22
CA LEU A 48 -5.02 -3.01 7.61
C LEU A 48 -6.53 -3.13 7.39
N SER A 49 -7.00 -2.59 6.25
CA SER A 49 -8.40 -2.23 6.05
C SER A 49 -9.02 -2.94 4.83
N ALA A 50 -9.68 -4.06 5.06
CA ALA A 50 -10.55 -4.67 4.07
C ALA A 50 -11.81 -3.80 3.81
N CYS A 51 -12.23 -3.00 4.80
CA CYS A 51 -13.33 -2.05 4.65
C CYS A 51 -13.05 -0.92 3.64
N ASN A 52 -11.78 -0.66 3.32
CA ASN A 52 -11.37 0.36 2.33
C ASN A 52 -11.01 -0.25 0.97
N ALA A 53 -11.47 -1.48 0.69
CA ALA A 53 -11.17 -2.24 -0.52
C ALA A 53 -12.01 -1.83 -1.74
N GLU A 54 -12.94 -0.90 -1.60
CA GLU A 54 -13.68 -0.37 -2.74
C GLU A 54 -12.74 0.29 -3.75
N VAL A 55 -12.78 -0.17 -5.02
CA VAL A 55 -12.04 0.47 -6.10
C VAL A 55 -12.70 1.78 -6.52
N TRP A 56 -11.92 2.74 -7.01
CA TRP A 56 -12.43 4.10 -7.29
C TRP A 56 -12.98 4.25 -8.71
N ASN A 57 -13.03 3.19 -9.50
CA ASN A 57 -13.49 3.19 -10.91
C ASN A 57 -15.01 3.36 -10.99
N LYS A 58 -15.51 4.56 -10.66
CA LYS A 58 -16.93 4.96 -10.77
C LYS A 58 -17.07 6.24 -11.56
N LEU A 59 -18.17 6.38 -12.32
CA LEU A 59 -18.49 7.63 -13.00
C LEU A 59 -18.65 8.79 -12.00
N SER A 60 -19.27 8.51 -10.83
CA SER A 60 -19.39 9.50 -9.74
C SER A 60 -18.03 10.00 -9.23
N THR A 61 -17.02 9.12 -9.13
CA THR A 61 -15.66 9.50 -8.74
C THR A 61 -15.02 10.42 -9.79
N VAL A 62 -15.19 10.11 -11.07
CA VAL A 62 -14.69 10.97 -12.17
C VAL A 62 -15.33 12.35 -12.12
N MET A 63 -16.67 12.42 -12.01
CA MET A 63 -17.42 13.69 -11.92
C MET A 63 -17.05 14.49 -10.68
N GLN A 64 -16.84 13.83 -9.54
CA GLN A 64 -16.40 14.47 -8.31
C GLN A 64 -14.96 14.98 -8.44
N GLY A 65 -14.07 14.22 -9.06
CA GLY A 65 -12.70 14.64 -9.36
C GLY A 65 -12.66 15.93 -10.20
N LEU A 66 -13.50 16.02 -11.24
CA LEU A 66 -13.63 17.24 -12.06
C LEU A 66 -14.10 18.44 -11.25
N ARG A 67 -15.08 18.27 -10.34
CA ARG A 67 -15.54 19.35 -9.45
C ARG A 67 -14.43 19.78 -8.49
N TRP A 68 -13.67 18.85 -7.95
CA TRP A 68 -12.57 19.14 -7.03
C TRP A 68 -11.41 19.88 -7.69
N MET A 69 -11.18 19.69 -8.98
CA MET A 69 -10.12 20.43 -9.70
C MET A 69 -10.30 21.96 -9.67
N MET A 70 -11.51 22.45 -9.39
CA MET A 70 -11.83 23.87 -9.26
C MET A 70 -11.59 24.41 -7.83
N ARG A 71 -11.22 23.57 -6.86
CA ARG A 71 -11.04 23.93 -5.45
C ARG A 71 -9.63 23.57 -4.98
N ARG A 72 -8.93 24.54 -4.37
CA ARG A 72 -7.55 24.34 -3.87
C ARG A 72 -7.48 23.49 -2.59
N ASP A 73 -8.53 23.51 -1.78
CA ASP A 73 -8.69 22.77 -0.52
C ASP A 73 -9.29 21.38 -0.68
N ALA A 74 -9.56 20.95 -1.91
CA ALA A 74 -10.21 19.67 -2.18
C ALA A 74 -9.34 18.47 -1.75
N PRO A 75 -9.96 17.34 -1.33
CA PRO A 75 -9.25 16.10 -1.01
C PRO A 75 -8.42 15.55 -2.18
N LEU A 76 -8.83 15.82 -3.41
CA LEU A 76 -8.11 15.43 -4.62
C LEU A 76 -7.68 16.68 -5.40
N LEU A 77 -6.38 16.77 -5.70
CA LEU A 77 -5.83 17.76 -6.62
C LEU A 77 -5.16 17.11 -7.81
N MET A 78 -5.18 17.83 -8.94
CA MET A 78 -4.50 17.42 -10.15
C MET A 78 -3.69 18.57 -10.72
N ASN A 79 -2.39 18.34 -10.95
CA ASN A 79 -1.57 19.27 -11.70
C ASN A 79 -2.13 19.39 -13.13
N PRO A 80 -2.50 20.59 -13.61
CA PRO A 80 -3.09 20.78 -14.93
C PRO A 80 -2.13 20.48 -16.08
N LYS A 81 -0.81 20.52 -15.84
CA LYS A 81 0.20 20.25 -16.89
C LYS A 81 -0.05 18.88 -17.53
N PRO A 82 -0.29 18.83 -18.86
CA PRO A 82 -0.54 17.56 -19.52
C PRO A 82 0.73 16.69 -19.56
N SER A 83 0.53 15.38 -19.44
CA SER A 83 1.58 14.39 -19.74
C SER A 83 0.93 13.14 -20.32
N TRP A 84 1.60 12.51 -21.30
CA TRP A 84 1.10 11.28 -21.91
C TRP A 84 0.85 10.18 -20.88
N HIS A 85 1.72 10.05 -19.89
CA HIS A 85 1.55 9.09 -18.80
C HIS A 85 0.24 9.29 -18.05
N LYS A 86 -0.05 10.53 -17.63
CA LYS A 86 -1.28 10.87 -16.91
C LYS A 86 -2.52 10.64 -17.76
N LEU A 87 -2.50 11.09 -19.01
CA LEU A 87 -3.64 10.95 -19.93
C LEU A 87 -3.93 9.48 -20.25
N SER A 88 -2.90 8.67 -20.54
CA SER A 88 -3.09 7.23 -20.79
C SER A 88 -3.61 6.50 -19.55
N TRP A 89 -3.12 6.86 -18.35
CA TRP A 89 -3.61 6.29 -17.11
C TRP A 89 -5.09 6.64 -16.86
N MET A 90 -5.47 7.89 -17.10
CA MET A 90 -6.86 8.34 -16.93
C MET A 90 -7.81 7.66 -17.92
N ALA A 91 -7.40 7.52 -19.18
CA ALA A 91 -8.20 6.83 -20.20
C ALA A 91 -8.43 5.36 -19.83
N GLU A 92 -7.40 4.66 -19.34
CA GLU A 92 -7.52 3.30 -18.84
C GLU A 92 -8.39 3.23 -17.58
N PHE A 93 -8.24 4.17 -16.63
CA PHE A 93 -9.06 4.24 -15.43
C PHE A 93 -10.56 4.34 -15.74
N VAL A 94 -10.92 5.18 -16.73
CA VAL A 94 -12.32 5.33 -17.17
C VAL A 94 -12.84 4.04 -17.81
N ARG A 95 -12.01 3.35 -18.61
CA ARG A 95 -12.40 2.07 -19.23
C ARG A 95 -12.68 0.99 -18.19
N GLU A 96 -11.97 1.01 -17.06
CA GLU A 96 -12.13 0.04 -15.97
C GLU A 96 -13.41 0.24 -15.13
N ILE A 97 -14.19 1.29 -15.38
CA ILE A 97 -15.51 1.49 -14.73
C ILE A 97 -16.44 0.29 -14.93
N ALA A 98 -16.36 -0.36 -16.09
CA ALA A 98 -17.14 -1.56 -16.38
C ALA A 98 -16.84 -2.74 -15.41
N HIS A 99 -15.65 -2.77 -14.84
CA HIS A 99 -15.19 -3.84 -13.94
C HIS A 99 -15.29 -3.49 -12.45
N TYR A 100 -15.90 -2.34 -12.11
CA TYR A 100 -15.97 -1.82 -10.74
C TYR A 100 -16.41 -2.87 -9.70
N ARG A 101 -17.53 -3.57 -9.96
CA ARG A 101 -18.08 -4.57 -9.04
C ARG A 101 -17.10 -5.74 -8.84
N ALA A 102 -16.65 -6.34 -9.93
CA ALA A 102 -15.75 -7.48 -9.89
C ALA A 102 -14.43 -7.14 -9.20
N ASN A 103 -13.84 -5.99 -9.54
CA ASN A 103 -12.58 -5.54 -8.95
C ASN A 103 -12.72 -5.24 -7.45
N THR A 104 -13.85 -4.65 -7.01
CA THR A 104 -14.11 -4.41 -5.58
C THR A 104 -14.22 -5.72 -4.81
N VAL A 105 -15.04 -6.67 -5.28
CA VAL A 105 -15.23 -7.96 -4.61
C VAL A 105 -13.91 -8.75 -4.51
N GLU A 106 -13.13 -8.76 -5.60
CA GLU A 106 -11.82 -9.44 -5.62
C GLU A 106 -10.82 -8.77 -4.67
N THR A 107 -10.80 -7.44 -4.61
CA THR A 107 -9.94 -6.70 -3.66
C THR A 107 -10.27 -7.05 -2.20
N VAL A 108 -11.56 -7.18 -1.86
CA VAL A 108 -11.98 -7.60 -0.52
C VAL A 108 -11.47 -9.00 -0.19
N ARG A 109 -11.71 -9.97 -1.09
CA ARG A 109 -11.24 -11.37 -0.90
C ARG A 109 -9.73 -11.44 -0.70
N LEU A 110 -9.00 -10.68 -1.50
CA LEU A 110 -7.55 -10.60 -1.40
C LEU A 110 -7.11 -9.96 -0.08
N ALA A 111 -7.81 -8.91 0.39
CA ALA A 111 -7.52 -8.23 1.65
C ALA A 111 -7.72 -9.14 2.87
N LEU A 112 -8.79 -9.93 2.89
CA LEU A 112 -9.06 -10.88 3.96
C LEU A 112 -7.96 -11.94 4.07
N LYS A 113 -7.60 -12.57 2.95
CA LYS A 113 -6.49 -13.55 2.90
C LYS A 113 -5.14 -12.92 3.29
N ALA A 114 -4.89 -11.70 2.84
CA ALA A 114 -3.64 -11.01 3.14
C ALA A 114 -3.49 -10.68 4.62
N ARG A 115 -4.58 -10.29 5.30
CA ARG A 115 -4.58 -10.00 6.73
C ARG A 115 -4.16 -11.23 7.55
N GLU A 116 -4.74 -12.39 7.26
CA GLU A 116 -4.38 -13.65 7.90
C GLU A 116 -2.88 -13.96 7.72
N ALA A 117 -2.38 -13.84 6.49
CA ALA A 117 -0.98 -14.07 6.16
C ALA A 117 -0.05 -13.09 6.90
N LEU A 118 -0.39 -11.79 6.96
CA LEU A 118 0.41 -10.78 7.64
C LEU A 118 0.47 -11.03 9.16
N PHE A 119 -0.65 -11.38 9.78
CA PHE A 119 -0.67 -11.71 11.20
C PHE A 119 0.11 -12.98 11.51
N ALA A 120 0.02 -13.99 10.64
CA ALA A 120 0.83 -15.20 10.76
C ALA A 120 2.34 -14.91 10.64
N MET A 121 2.76 -14.06 9.69
CA MET A 121 4.15 -13.63 9.55
C MET A 121 4.64 -12.90 10.82
N ALA A 122 3.83 -11.96 11.36
CA ALA A 122 4.18 -11.23 12.57
C ALA A 122 4.34 -12.15 13.76
N ALA A 123 3.41 -13.06 13.97
CA ALA A 123 3.44 -14.03 15.06
C ALA A 123 4.62 -15.00 14.96
N ALA A 124 4.88 -15.54 13.76
CA ALA A 124 5.97 -16.49 13.53
C ALA A 124 7.35 -15.86 13.75
N GLU A 125 7.52 -14.57 13.47
CA GLU A 125 8.81 -13.88 13.57
C GLU A 125 8.92 -12.97 14.82
N GLY A 126 7.90 -12.93 15.67
CA GLY A 126 7.87 -12.11 16.90
C GLY A 126 7.95 -10.61 16.60
N ILE A 127 7.28 -10.13 15.56
CA ILE A 127 7.35 -8.72 15.13
C ILE A 127 6.33 -7.90 15.89
N ASP A 128 6.80 -7.01 16.76
CA ASP A 128 5.99 -5.94 17.32
C ASP A 128 5.92 -4.77 16.34
N PHE A 129 4.69 -4.40 15.97
CA PHE A 129 4.42 -3.30 15.03
C PHE A 129 3.29 -2.38 15.49
N ASP A 130 3.13 -2.24 16.80
CA ASP A 130 2.08 -1.41 17.43
C ASP A 130 0.66 -1.83 16.98
N LEU A 131 0.42 -3.13 16.84
CA LEU A 131 -0.86 -3.67 16.37
C LEU A 131 -2.00 -3.31 17.35
N LYS A 132 -3.06 -2.70 16.80
CA LYS A 132 -4.34 -2.47 17.48
C LYS A 132 -5.46 -3.14 16.68
N THR A 133 -6.13 -4.13 17.32
CA THR A 133 -7.26 -4.87 16.75
C THR A 133 -8.59 -4.33 17.26
N ARG A 134 -8.77 -3.00 17.15
CA ARG A 134 -9.96 -2.28 17.65
C ARG A 134 -10.99 -2.01 16.57
N GLY A 135 -10.78 -2.54 15.36
CA GLY A 135 -11.64 -2.31 14.21
C GLY A 135 -11.42 -0.96 13.54
N ILE A 136 -12.21 -0.71 12.50
CA ILE A 136 -12.25 0.56 11.76
C ILE A 136 -13.69 1.03 11.65
N LEU A 137 -13.93 2.30 11.99
CA LEU A 137 -15.22 2.97 11.93
C LEU A 137 -15.24 3.97 10.77
N HIS A 138 -16.15 3.79 9.82
CA HIS A 138 -16.50 4.79 8.82
C HIS A 138 -17.73 5.55 9.27
N PHE A 139 -17.69 6.87 9.31
CA PHE A 139 -18.85 7.67 9.66
C PHE A 139 -19.34 8.53 8.50
N TYR A 140 -20.61 8.88 8.55
CA TYR A 140 -21.31 9.71 7.53
C TYR A 140 -22.10 10.81 8.23
N ARG A 141 -21.97 12.05 7.73
CA ARG A 141 -22.59 13.23 8.35
C ARG A 141 -24.03 13.43 7.91
N ASP A 142 -24.41 12.89 6.75
CA ASP A 142 -25.74 13.04 6.17
C ASP A 142 -26.31 11.71 5.64
N ARG A 143 -27.64 11.69 5.54
CA ARG A 143 -28.41 10.53 5.08
C ARG A 143 -28.03 10.09 3.67
N ALA A 144 -27.84 11.02 2.74
CA ALA A 144 -27.58 10.68 1.34
C ALA A 144 -26.23 9.97 1.15
N SER A 145 -25.19 10.40 1.91
CA SER A 145 -23.88 9.75 1.93
C SER A 145 -23.96 8.36 2.57
N PHE A 146 -24.72 8.20 3.66
CA PHE A 146 -24.93 6.91 4.32
C PHE A 146 -25.68 5.91 3.40
N GLU A 147 -26.75 6.35 2.71
CA GLU A 147 -27.49 5.51 1.77
C GLU A 147 -26.62 5.03 0.60
N LYS A 148 -25.74 5.89 0.07
CA LYS A 148 -24.73 5.50 -0.95
C LYS A 148 -23.77 4.45 -0.41
N ALA A 149 -23.33 4.59 0.84
CA ALA A 149 -22.45 3.63 1.49
C ALA A 149 -23.10 2.25 1.69
N THR A 150 -24.43 2.18 1.81
CA THR A 150 -25.17 0.91 1.90
C THR A 150 -24.95 0.03 0.67
N ALA A 151 -24.97 0.61 -0.53
CA ALA A 151 -24.69 -0.14 -1.77
C ALA A 151 -23.24 -0.64 -1.83
N VAL A 152 -22.29 0.19 -1.35
CA VAL A 152 -20.87 -0.23 -1.23
C VAL A 152 -20.74 -1.36 -0.22
N ASN A 153 -21.40 -1.24 0.94
CA ASN A 153 -21.38 -2.26 1.98
C ASN A 153 -21.87 -3.62 1.46
N ALA A 154 -22.90 -3.64 0.59
CA ALA A 154 -23.38 -4.87 -0.03
C ALA A 154 -22.29 -5.56 -0.87
N LEU A 155 -21.48 -4.80 -1.63
CA LEU A 155 -20.35 -5.34 -2.39
C LEU A 155 -19.22 -5.85 -1.48
N LEU A 156 -18.91 -5.15 -0.41
CA LEU A 156 -17.90 -5.59 0.55
C LEU A 156 -18.32 -6.91 1.22
N ARG A 157 -19.58 -7.05 1.58
CA ARG A 157 -20.16 -8.30 2.12
C ARG A 157 -20.14 -9.44 1.11
N GLU A 158 -20.38 -9.19 -0.17
CA GLU A 158 -20.22 -10.19 -1.25
C GLU A 158 -18.77 -10.71 -1.34
N GLY A 159 -17.80 -9.84 -1.05
CA GLY A 159 -16.38 -10.22 -0.90
C GLY A 159 -16.07 -11.04 0.36
N GLY A 160 -17.01 -11.17 1.29
CA GLY A 160 -16.87 -11.90 2.54
C GLY A 160 -16.55 -11.02 3.76
N LEU A 161 -16.59 -9.68 3.64
CA LEU A 161 -16.29 -8.78 4.75
C LEU A 161 -17.51 -8.64 5.68
N GLU A 162 -17.34 -8.93 6.96
CA GLU A 162 -18.31 -8.59 8.01
C GLU A 162 -18.16 -7.11 8.38
N ARG A 163 -19.25 -6.37 8.17
CA ARG A 163 -19.30 -4.93 8.43
C ARG A 163 -20.72 -4.54 8.80
N TYR A 164 -20.88 -3.81 9.90
CA TYR A 164 -22.16 -3.51 10.51
C TYR A 164 -22.50 -2.03 10.40
N ALA A 165 -23.78 -1.73 10.07
CA ALA A 165 -24.31 -0.38 10.20
C ALA A 165 -24.40 -0.04 11.69
N VAL A 166 -24.04 1.19 12.05
CA VAL A 166 -24.08 1.69 13.44
C VAL A 166 -24.79 3.04 13.51
N THR A 167 -25.53 3.23 14.60
CA THR A 167 -26.25 4.47 14.93
C THR A 167 -25.29 5.53 15.48
N PRO A 168 -25.71 6.81 15.61
CA PRO A 168 -24.91 7.84 16.25
C PRO A 168 -24.54 7.53 17.71
N GLU A 169 -25.42 6.83 18.44
CA GLU A 169 -25.18 6.38 19.83
C GLU A 169 -24.10 5.31 19.87
N GLU A 170 -24.17 4.34 18.97
CA GLU A 170 -23.17 3.29 18.85
C GLU A 170 -21.80 3.86 18.39
N ILE A 171 -21.78 4.86 17.51
CA ILE A 171 -20.53 5.56 17.12
C ILE A 171 -19.85 6.15 18.36
N ARG A 172 -20.61 6.84 19.26
CA ARG A 172 -20.06 7.41 20.50
C ARG A 172 -19.61 6.33 21.48
N ALA A 173 -20.27 5.19 21.49
CA ALA A 173 -19.87 4.06 22.35
C ALA A 173 -18.60 3.37 21.83
N ILE A 174 -18.44 3.27 20.50
CA ILE A 174 -17.25 2.68 19.83
C ILE A 174 -16.04 3.58 20.02
N GLU A 175 -16.19 4.90 19.78
CA GLU A 175 -15.10 5.88 19.91
C GLU A 175 -15.59 7.14 20.66
N PRO A 176 -15.49 7.16 22.00
CA PRO A 176 -15.98 8.27 22.82
C PRO A 176 -15.24 9.61 22.64
N THR A 177 -14.01 9.58 22.08
CA THR A 177 -13.22 10.80 21.87
C THR A 177 -13.63 11.55 20.61
N LEU A 178 -14.39 10.89 19.71
CA LEU A 178 -14.83 11.47 18.44
C LEU A 178 -15.91 12.52 18.66
N ALA A 179 -15.59 13.78 18.34
CA ALA A 179 -16.53 14.92 18.46
C ALA A 179 -17.39 15.05 17.20
N GLY A 180 -18.54 15.73 17.35
CA GLY A 180 -19.41 16.08 16.23
C GLY A 180 -20.74 15.34 16.22
N THR A 181 -21.50 15.54 15.12
CA THR A 181 -22.79 14.89 14.87
C THR A 181 -22.72 14.08 13.61
N TYR A 182 -23.29 12.87 13.68
CA TYR A 182 -23.25 11.89 12.59
C TYR A 182 -24.66 11.38 12.33
N HIS A 183 -24.95 11.06 11.07
CA HIS A 183 -26.19 10.39 10.70
C HIS A 183 -26.12 8.89 10.99
N GLY A 184 -24.94 8.29 10.85
CA GLY A 184 -24.67 6.89 11.08
C GLY A 184 -23.29 6.49 10.59
N GLY A 185 -22.95 5.23 10.70
CA GLY A 185 -21.66 4.70 10.33
C GLY A 185 -21.70 3.24 9.90
N TYR A 186 -20.53 2.75 9.51
CA TYR A 186 -20.25 1.34 9.32
C TYR A 186 -19.01 0.95 10.12
N PHE A 187 -19.15 -0.07 10.97
CA PHE A 187 -18.05 -0.59 11.78
C PHE A 187 -17.58 -1.94 11.26
N THR A 188 -16.25 -2.11 11.15
CA THR A 188 -15.60 -3.35 10.73
C THR A 188 -14.68 -3.83 11.84
N PRO A 189 -15.14 -4.71 12.72
CA PRO A 189 -14.39 -5.13 13.92
C PRO A 189 -13.14 -5.96 13.58
N SER A 190 -13.13 -6.64 12.46
CA SER A 190 -12.02 -7.51 12.04
C SER A 190 -10.85 -6.76 11.41
N ASP A 191 -10.99 -5.49 11.02
CA ASP A 191 -9.91 -4.66 10.53
C ASP A 191 -9.02 -4.17 11.69
N ALA A 192 -7.81 -3.73 11.38
CA ALA A 192 -6.81 -3.38 12.38
C ALA A 192 -5.95 -2.19 11.93
N THR A 193 -5.13 -1.69 12.86
CA THR A 193 -4.09 -0.70 12.56
C THR A 193 -2.75 -1.14 13.12
N GLY A 194 -1.68 -0.55 12.61
CA GLY A 194 -0.33 -0.77 13.10
C GLY A 194 0.70 0.08 12.36
N ASP A 195 1.94 -0.06 12.76
CA ASP A 195 3.05 0.64 12.11
C ASP A 195 3.66 -0.23 11.00
N ILE A 196 3.33 0.10 9.75
CA ILE A 196 3.88 -0.59 8.57
C ILE A 196 5.40 -0.53 8.50
N HIS A 197 6.01 0.57 9.00
CA HIS A 197 7.47 0.73 8.98
C HIS A 197 8.12 -0.27 9.94
N LYS A 198 7.62 -0.38 11.18
CA LYS A 198 8.06 -1.39 12.15
C LYS A 198 7.86 -2.80 11.60
N PHE A 199 6.67 -3.10 11.06
CA PHE A 199 6.38 -4.41 10.46
C PHE A 199 7.35 -4.76 9.33
N THR A 200 7.53 -3.86 8.36
CA THR A 200 8.36 -4.14 7.18
C THR A 200 9.83 -4.29 7.57
N ARG A 201 10.35 -3.49 8.50
CA ARG A 201 11.70 -3.61 9.01
C ARG A 201 11.91 -4.89 9.81
N GLY A 202 10.97 -5.24 10.68
CA GLY A 202 11.01 -6.48 11.44
C GLY A 202 11.03 -7.70 10.53
N LEU A 203 10.18 -7.70 9.49
CA LEU A 203 10.13 -8.79 8.52
C LEU A 203 11.40 -8.84 7.63
N ALA A 204 11.98 -7.69 7.27
CA ALA A 204 13.27 -7.64 6.55
C ALA A 204 14.41 -8.24 7.40
N ALA A 205 14.44 -7.94 8.70
CA ALA A 205 15.39 -8.55 9.62
C ALA A 205 15.18 -10.08 9.74
N ALA A 206 13.93 -10.53 9.78
CA ALA A 206 13.60 -11.96 9.76
C ALA A 206 14.05 -12.63 8.44
N CYS A 207 13.84 -11.98 7.31
CA CYS A 207 14.34 -12.44 6.01
C CYS A 207 15.88 -12.60 6.02
N ALA A 208 16.60 -11.63 6.57
CA ALA A 208 18.06 -11.69 6.67
C ALA A 208 18.52 -12.88 7.54
N ARG A 209 17.85 -13.16 8.67
CA ARG A 209 18.10 -14.37 9.49
C ARG A 209 17.86 -15.68 8.72
N LYS A 210 16.94 -15.65 7.74
CA LYS A 210 16.64 -16.80 6.86
C LYS A 210 17.55 -16.86 5.61
N GLY A 211 18.62 -16.06 5.55
CA GLY A 211 19.59 -16.08 4.47
C GLY A 211 19.26 -15.21 3.26
N VAL A 212 18.23 -14.38 3.32
CA VAL A 212 17.96 -13.37 2.27
C VAL A 212 19.05 -12.30 2.32
N ARG A 213 19.68 -12.04 1.18
CA ARG A 213 20.67 -10.98 1.04
C ARG A 213 19.97 -9.66 0.69
N PHE A 214 20.24 -8.60 1.45
CA PHE A 214 19.83 -7.23 1.11
C PHE A 214 21.02 -6.43 0.58
N ILE A 215 20.86 -5.84 -0.61
CA ILE A 215 21.80 -4.87 -1.19
C ILE A 215 21.07 -3.52 -1.13
N GLN A 216 21.49 -2.70 -0.18
CA GLN A 216 20.93 -1.37 0.09
C GLN A 216 21.76 -0.31 -0.62
N ASP A 217 21.26 0.92 -0.73
CA ASP A 217 21.84 2.00 -1.52
C ASP A 217 22.14 1.58 -2.99
N ALA A 218 21.36 0.65 -3.52
CA ALA A 218 21.53 0.07 -4.85
C ALA A 218 20.48 0.64 -5.82
N ASP A 219 20.87 1.65 -6.58
CA ASP A 219 20.03 2.20 -7.65
C ASP A 219 20.14 1.31 -8.89
N VAL A 220 19.17 0.43 -9.07
CA VAL A 220 19.12 -0.51 -10.20
C VAL A 220 18.92 0.27 -11.48
N ALA A 221 19.90 0.19 -12.38
CA ALA A 221 19.93 0.91 -13.64
C ALA A 221 19.55 0.03 -14.84
N THR A 222 19.85 -1.28 -14.77
CA THR A 222 19.62 -2.21 -15.89
C THR A 222 19.11 -3.56 -15.41
N ILE A 223 18.22 -4.15 -16.16
CA ILE A 223 17.82 -5.56 -16.05
C ILE A 223 17.87 -6.13 -17.46
N ALA A 224 18.85 -6.96 -17.74
CA ALA A 224 19.09 -7.54 -19.06
C ALA A 224 18.92 -9.06 -19.03
N ALA A 225 18.18 -9.60 -19.99
CA ALA A 225 18.12 -11.04 -20.20
C ALA A 225 19.48 -11.55 -20.75
N GLY A 226 19.94 -12.69 -20.21
CA GLY A 226 21.17 -13.36 -20.62
C GLY A 226 20.98 -14.87 -20.68
N GLU A 227 22.06 -15.59 -20.95
CA GLU A 227 22.05 -17.07 -20.91
C GLU A 227 21.74 -17.55 -19.47
N GLY A 228 20.61 -18.23 -19.32
CA GLY A 228 20.19 -18.84 -18.04
C GLY A 228 19.58 -17.89 -17.02
N GLY A 229 19.12 -16.68 -17.41
CA GLY A 229 18.44 -15.76 -16.49
C GLY A 229 18.62 -14.28 -16.77
N TYR A 230 18.85 -13.49 -15.72
CA TYR A 230 18.88 -12.03 -15.77
C TYR A 230 20.13 -11.46 -15.09
N ALA A 231 20.80 -10.53 -15.77
CA ALA A 231 21.81 -9.67 -15.18
C ALA A 231 21.15 -8.39 -14.65
N VAL A 232 21.22 -8.17 -13.34
CA VAL A 232 20.72 -6.98 -12.68
C VAL A 232 21.91 -6.08 -12.36
N GLY A 233 21.99 -4.93 -13.04
CA GLY A 233 23.05 -3.95 -12.83
C GLY A 233 22.57 -2.76 -12.01
N TRP A 234 23.39 -2.31 -11.05
CA TRP A 234 23.11 -1.14 -10.21
C TRP A 234 24.33 -0.28 -9.96
N ARG A 235 24.09 0.93 -9.50
CA ARG A 235 25.10 1.85 -8.99
C ARG A 235 24.79 2.17 -7.54
N GLN A 236 25.83 2.56 -6.78
CA GLN A 236 25.61 3.09 -5.44
C GLN A 236 24.70 4.33 -5.52
N ALA A 237 23.61 4.33 -4.77
CA ALA A 237 22.73 5.49 -4.72
C ALA A 237 23.47 6.66 -4.07
N GLY A 238 23.44 7.83 -4.69
CA GLY A 238 24.25 9.01 -4.33
C GLY A 238 23.83 9.72 -3.04
N HIS A 239 23.33 8.97 -2.03
CA HIS A 239 23.03 9.52 -0.70
C HIS A 239 24.28 9.81 0.13
N LEU A 240 25.44 9.28 -0.27
CA LEU A 240 26.73 9.55 0.31
C LEU A 240 27.44 10.62 -0.55
N THR A 241 27.19 11.88 -0.23
CA THR A 241 27.87 13.01 -0.85
C THR A 241 29.38 12.94 -0.57
N GLY A 242 30.21 12.91 -1.60
CA GLY A 242 31.66 13.08 -1.50
C GLY A 242 32.53 11.88 -1.90
N HIS A 243 31.98 10.75 -2.27
CA HIS A 243 32.76 9.63 -2.81
C HIS A 243 32.69 9.61 -4.33
N ALA A 244 33.82 9.29 -4.98
CA ALA A 244 33.85 9.04 -6.42
C ALA A 244 32.80 7.98 -6.77
N ALA A 245 32.11 8.15 -7.91
CA ALA A 245 31.11 7.19 -8.36
C ALA A 245 31.75 5.80 -8.45
N GLU A 246 31.32 4.88 -7.59
CA GLU A 246 31.77 3.49 -7.64
C GLU A 246 31.45 2.86 -8.99
N ALA A 247 32.26 1.92 -9.41
CA ALA A 247 32.05 1.18 -10.66
C ALA A 247 30.67 0.47 -10.63
N PRO A 248 29.97 0.39 -11.76
CA PRO A 248 28.72 -0.34 -11.83
C PRO A 248 28.89 -1.78 -11.35
N GLN A 249 27.98 -2.23 -10.50
CA GLN A 249 27.95 -3.59 -9.97
C GLN A 249 26.84 -4.38 -10.66
N SER A 250 26.96 -5.70 -10.69
CA SER A 250 25.92 -6.57 -11.23
C SER A 250 25.82 -7.90 -10.47
N LEU A 251 24.64 -8.52 -10.53
CA LEU A 251 24.43 -9.88 -10.08
C LEU A 251 23.65 -10.67 -11.15
N GLN A 252 23.86 -11.99 -11.17
CA GLN A 252 23.09 -12.93 -11.98
C GLN A 252 22.01 -13.56 -11.11
N ALA A 253 20.80 -13.65 -11.68
CA ALA A 253 19.65 -14.30 -11.05
C ALA A 253 18.87 -15.10 -12.10
N ASP A 254 18.29 -16.23 -11.70
CA ASP A 254 17.48 -17.07 -12.59
C ASP A 254 16.14 -16.39 -12.91
N ALA A 255 15.62 -15.59 -11.99
CA ALA A 255 14.40 -14.80 -12.18
C ALA A 255 14.45 -13.45 -11.44
N VAL A 256 13.59 -12.53 -11.85
CA VAL A 256 13.44 -11.19 -11.25
C VAL A 256 11.99 -10.93 -10.86
N VAL A 257 11.78 -10.34 -9.67
CA VAL A 257 10.47 -9.88 -9.20
C VAL A 257 10.50 -8.37 -9.02
N ILE A 258 9.65 -7.66 -9.75
CA ILE A 258 9.56 -6.19 -9.68
C ILE A 258 8.56 -5.78 -8.60
N CYS A 259 9.09 -5.28 -7.48
CA CYS A 259 8.36 -4.77 -6.30
C CYS A 259 8.65 -3.27 -6.06
N ALA A 260 9.00 -2.54 -7.12
CA ALA A 260 9.59 -1.20 -7.06
C ALA A 260 8.56 -0.05 -6.95
N GLY A 261 7.33 -0.33 -6.53
CA GLY A 261 6.29 0.69 -6.36
C GLY A 261 6.09 1.53 -7.62
N CYS A 262 6.19 2.85 -7.52
CA CYS A 262 6.03 3.75 -8.67
C CYS A 262 7.11 3.59 -9.75
N ALA A 263 8.30 3.11 -9.39
CA ALA A 263 9.37 2.84 -10.35
C ALA A 263 9.14 1.57 -11.19
N SER A 264 8.19 0.72 -10.82
CA SER A 264 7.90 -0.54 -11.53
C SER A 264 7.56 -0.33 -13.00
N ARG A 265 6.96 0.81 -13.36
CA ARG A 265 6.71 1.16 -14.77
C ARG A 265 7.99 1.22 -15.60
N HIS A 266 9.06 1.77 -15.03
CA HIS A 266 10.35 1.90 -15.68
C HIS A 266 11.00 0.52 -15.90
N PHE A 267 11.04 -0.31 -14.88
CA PHE A 267 11.58 -1.66 -14.97
C PHE A 267 10.77 -2.55 -15.91
N ALA A 268 9.44 -2.44 -15.88
CA ALA A 268 8.58 -3.16 -16.80
C ALA A 268 8.89 -2.80 -18.26
N ALA A 269 9.11 -1.53 -18.57
CA ALA A 269 9.48 -1.10 -19.93
C ALA A 269 10.82 -1.68 -20.38
N MET A 270 11.83 -1.77 -19.50
CA MET A 270 13.12 -2.44 -19.79
C MET A 270 12.92 -3.92 -20.15
N LEU A 271 11.95 -4.57 -19.52
CA LEU A 271 11.64 -6.00 -19.72
C LEU A 271 10.65 -6.26 -20.85
N GLY A 272 10.20 -5.20 -21.55
CA GLY A 272 9.24 -5.29 -22.65
C GLY A 272 7.78 -5.42 -22.23
N ASP A 273 7.49 -5.17 -20.94
CA ASP A 273 6.14 -5.18 -20.40
C ASP A 273 5.58 -3.75 -20.24
N ARG A 274 4.26 -3.66 -20.24
CA ARG A 274 3.56 -2.41 -19.94
C ARG A 274 2.83 -2.53 -18.59
N VAL A 275 3.36 -1.82 -17.60
CA VAL A 275 2.75 -1.68 -16.27
C VAL A 275 2.49 -0.20 -16.01
N ASN A 276 1.24 0.25 -16.21
CA ASN A 276 0.88 1.66 -16.21
C ASN A 276 0.63 2.19 -14.78
N VAL A 277 1.61 2.03 -13.90
CA VAL A 277 1.58 2.59 -12.55
C VAL A 277 1.74 4.10 -12.60
N TYR A 278 0.80 4.85 -12.00
CA TYR A 278 0.90 6.29 -11.81
C TYR A 278 1.13 6.64 -10.33
N PRO A 279 2.06 7.54 -10.00
CA PRO A 279 2.29 7.98 -8.62
C PRO A 279 1.18 8.95 -8.19
N VAL A 280 0.39 8.55 -7.20
CA VAL A 280 -0.62 9.42 -6.57
C VAL A 280 -0.13 9.79 -5.18
N LYS A 281 0.26 11.06 -5.00
CA LYS A 281 0.80 11.55 -3.73
C LYS A 281 -0.30 11.64 -2.67
N GLY A 282 0.00 11.18 -1.46
CA GLY A 282 -0.80 11.35 -0.27
C GLY A 282 0.03 11.98 0.83
N TYR A 283 -0.65 12.54 1.83
CA TYR A 283 -0.02 13.19 2.97
C TYR A 283 -0.44 12.55 4.27
N SER A 284 0.42 12.64 5.26
CA SER A 284 0.07 12.30 6.63
C SER A 284 0.74 13.25 7.62
N ILE A 285 0.13 13.34 8.80
CA ILE A 285 0.74 13.92 9.99
C ILE A 285 0.82 12.86 11.07
N THR A 286 1.85 12.97 11.90
CA THR A 286 1.96 12.19 13.13
C THR A 286 1.95 13.15 14.30
N VAL A 287 1.00 12.93 15.22
CA VAL A 287 0.90 13.62 16.49
C VAL A 287 1.53 12.74 17.57
N ASN A 288 2.44 13.30 18.37
CA ASN A 288 3.02 12.59 19.49
C ASN A 288 2.14 12.77 20.74
N LEU A 289 1.82 11.68 21.42
CA LEU A 289 0.95 11.63 22.60
C LEU A 289 1.81 11.28 23.82
N LEU A 290 2.58 12.27 24.27
CA LEU A 290 3.66 12.04 25.26
C LEU A 290 3.18 11.98 26.71
N THR A 291 1.92 12.32 26.99
CA THR A 291 1.36 12.27 28.33
C THR A 291 0.10 11.39 28.40
N PRO A 292 -0.25 10.85 29.57
CA PRO A 292 -1.49 10.06 29.73
C PRO A 292 -2.75 10.83 29.29
N GLU A 293 -2.80 12.14 29.51
CA GLU A 293 -3.92 13.00 29.10
C GLU A 293 -4.00 13.10 27.58
N ALA A 294 -2.85 13.26 26.88
CA ALA A 294 -2.77 13.27 25.42
C ALA A 294 -3.19 11.91 24.85
N GLN A 295 -2.75 10.83 25.47
CA GLN A 295 -3.13 9.47 25.10
C GLN A 295 -4.63 9.23 25.25
N ALA A 296 -5.23 9.67 26.37
CA ALA A 296 -6.67 9.58 26.60
C ALA A 296 -7.53 10.49 25.72
N ALA A 297 -6.94 11.54 25.15
CA ALA A 297 -7.60 12.47 24.24
C ALA A 297 -7.70 11.96 22.79
N ALA A 298 -6.82 11.03 22.40
CA ALA A 298 -6.72 10.53 21.04
C ALA A 298 -7.53 9.25 20.83
N PRO A 299 -8.06 9.00 19.62
CA PRO A 299 -8.89 7.82 19.35
C PRO A 299 -8.09 6.52 19.48
N GLU A 300 -8.76 5.49 20.03
CA GLU A 300 -8.27 4.11 20.03
C GLU A 300 -8.77 3.31 18.84
N VAL A 301 -9.98 3.61 18.35
CA VAL A 301 -10.54 3.02 17.15
C VAL A 301 -10.11 3.82 15.94
N SER A 302 -9.70 3.15 14.88
CA SER A 302 -9.36 3.82 13.62
C SER A 302 -10.61 4.39 12.96
N ILE A 303 -10.52 5.63 12.50
CA ILE A 303 -11.62 6.35 11.89
C ILE A 303 -11.34 6.56 10.39
N LEU A 304 -12.40 6.49 9.57
CA LEU A 304 -12.39 6.97 8.20
C LEU A 304 -13.55 7.95 7.99
N ASP A 305 -13.21 9.20 7.68
CA ASP A 305 -14.16 10.21 7.20
C ASP A 305 -14.25 10.15 5.68
N GLU A 306 -15.37 9.63 5.18
CA GLU A 306 -15.59 9.48 3.73
C GLU A 306 -15.71 10.81 3.00
N ALA A 307 -16.19 11.86 3.65
CA ALA A 307 -16.34 13.18 3.04
C ALA A 307 -14.99 13.89 2.90
N ALA A 308 -14.18 13.86 3.95
CA ALA A 308 -12.84 14.45 3.98
C ALA A 308 -11.77 13.56 3.33
N LYS A 309 -12.03 12.26 3.16
CA LYS A 309 -11.06 11.25 2.71
C LYS A 309 -9.83 11.19 3.64
N ILE A 310 -10.10 11.27 4.94
CA ILE A 310 -9.09 11.25 6.00
C ILE A 310 -9.27 9.98 6.85
N VAL A 311 -8.16 9.37 7.19
CA VAL A 311 -8.09 8.19 8.06
C VAL A 311 -7.22 8.48 9.28
N THR A 312 -7.54 7.84 10.41
CA THR A 312 -6.68 7.86 11.59
C THR A 312 -6.20 6.46 11.94
N SER A 313 -5.03 6.38 12.58
CA SER A 313 -4.51 5.14 13.17
C SER A 313 -3.75 5.44 14.44
N ARG A 314 -4.12 4.74 15.52
CA ARG A 314 -3.33 4.71 16.73
C ARG A 314 -2.13 3.78 16.52
N LEU A 315 -0.91 4.28 16.74
CA LEU A 315 0.35 3.54 16.59
C LEU A 315 1.01 3.43 17.97
N GLY A 316 0.81 2.29 18.62
CA GLY A 316 1.12 2.14 20.03
C GLY A 316 0.27 3.08 20.90
N ASP A 317 0.82 3.52 22.03
CA ASP A 317 0.13 4.45 22.93
C ASP A 317 0.53 5.92 22.67
N GLU A 318 1.70 6.13 22.09
CA GLU A 318 2.37 7.44 22.01
C GLU A 318 2.17 8.18 20.67
N ARG A 319 1.52 7.58 19.66
CA ARG A 319 1.42 8.20 18.34
C ARG A 319 0.03 8.07 17.73
N LEU A 320 -0.49 9.19 17.24
CA LEU A 320 -1.66 9.24 16.38
C LEU A 320 -1.22 9.61 14.96
N ARG A 321 -1.53 8.76 13.98
CA ARG A 321 -1.36 9.05 12.57
C ARG A 321 -2.68 9.53 11.98
N VAL A 322 -2.63 10.65 11.27
CA VAL A 322 -3.76 11.14 10.46
C VAL A 322 -3.27 11.26 9.02
N ALA A 323 -3.94 10.58 8.11
CA ALA A 323 -3.52 10.54 6.70
C ALA A 323 -4.70 10.77 5.77
N GLY A 324 -4.45 11.42 4.64
CA GLY A 324 -5.51 11.71 3.69
C GLY A 324 -4.99 12.26 2.40
N THR A 325 -5.93 12.82 1.64
CA THR A 325 -5.73 13.54 0.39
C THR A 325 -5.05 12.74 -0.72
N ALA A 326 -5.25 13.19 -1.93
CA ALA A 326 -4.62 12.62 -3.12
C ALA A 326 -4.20 13.74 -4.06
N GLU A 327 -3.02 13.61 -4.67
CA GLU A 327 -2.50 14.60 -5.61
C GLU A 327 -1.89 13.91 -6.83
N PHE A 328 -2.43 14.19 -8.02
CA PHE A 328 -1.90 13.75 -9.30
C PHE A 328 -0.85 14.73 -9.82
N ASN A 329 0.39 14.60 -9.34
CA ASN A 329 1.49 15.51 -9.63
C ASN A 329 2.80 14.78 -10.01
N GLY A 330 2.69 13.61 -10.62
CA GLY A 330 3.83 12.79 -11.00
C GLY A 330 4.69 12.44 -9.79
N PHE A 331 6.00 12.46 -9.97
CA PHE A 331 6.98 12.10 -8.93
C PHE A 331 7.32 13.24 -7.96
N ASN A 332 6.53 14.34 -7.93
CA ASN A 332 6.73 15.42 -6.96
C ASN A 332 6.54 14.92 -5.53
N ARG A 333 7.51 15.19 -4.65
CA ARG A 333 7.54 14.76 -3.24
C ARG A 333 7.48 15.91 -2.24
N ASP A 334 7.33 17.15 -2.71
CA ASP A 334 7.28 18.32 -1.84
C ASP A 334 6.12 18.17 -0.85
N ILE A 335 6.41 18.46 0.42
CA ILE A 335 5.41 18.54 1.48
C ILE A 335 4.90 19.98 1.50
N ARG A 336 3.65 20.15 1.06
CA ARG A 336 3.02 21.47 0.97
C ARG A 336 2.21 21.76 2.22
N HIS A 337 2.38 22.95 2.78
CA HIS A 337 1.64 23.37 3.96
C HIS A 337 0.12 23.38 3.73
N ASP A 338 -0.35 23.86 2.56
CA ASP A 338 -1.77 23.88 2.19
C ASP A 338 -2.41 22.48 2.03
N ARG A 339 -1.60 21.41 2.07
CA ARG A 339 -2.04 20.01 2.08
C ARG A 339 -1.92 19.35 3.44
N ILE A 340 -1.11 19.89 4.32
CA ILE A 340 -0.97 19.46 5.71
C ILE A 340 -2.02 20.12 6.60
N GLN A 341 -2.26 21.43 6.41
CA GLN A 341 -3.21 22.18 7.24
C GLN A 341 -4.62 21.56 7.30
N PRO A 342 -5.22 21.07 6.20
CA PRO A 342 -6.52 20.37 6.28
C PRO A 342 -6.54 19.13 7.18
N LEU A 343 -5.41 18.41 7.31
CA LEU A 343 -5.30 17.28 8.24
C LEU A 343 -5.27 17.73 9.69
N VAL A 344 -4.57 18.85 9.95
CA VAL A 344 -4.50 19.48 11.28
C VAL A 344 -5.88 20.00 11.69
N ASP A 345 -6.54 20.77 10.81
CA ASP A 345 -7.84 21.38 11.08
C ASP A 345 -8.91 20.31 11.31
N TRP A 346 -8.92 19.25 10.48
CA TRP A 346 -9.81 18.11 10.65
C TRP A 346 -9.54 17.41 12.00
N THR A 347 -8.27 17.25 12.39
CA THR A 347 -7.93 16.61 13.67
C THR A 347 -8.45 17.44 14.84
N ARG A 348 -8.28 18.77 14.82
CA ARG A 348 -8.81 19.67 15.84
C ARG A 348 -10.34 19.66 15.93
N GLU A 349 -11.01 19.55 14.78
CA GLU A 349 -12.47 19.46 14.72
C GLU A 349 -12.99 18.15 15.32
N GLN A 350 -12.38 17.02 14.93
CA GLN A 350 -12.87 15.71 15.35
C GLN A 350 -12.38 15.29 16.74
N PHE A 351 -11.20 15.74 17.13
CA PHE A 351 -10.55 15.39 18.41
C PHE A 351 -10.02 16.67 19.08
N PRO A 352 -10.90 17.53 19.62
CA PRO A 352 -10.54 18.87 20.10
C PRO A 352 -9.58 18.88 21.29
N ARG A 353 -9.37 17.75 21.96
CA ARG A 353 -8.42 17.60 23.07
C ARG A 353 -7.04 17.11 22.63
N VAL A 354 -6.87 16.77 21.35
CA VAL A 354 -5.56 16.37 20.78
C VAL A 354 -4.77 17.61 20.41
N ASP A 355 -3.61 17.77 21.05
CA ASP A 355 -2.68 18.85 20.70
C ASP A 355 -2.01 18.59 19.35
N THR A 356 -2.20 19.52 18.41
CA THR A 356 -1.65 19.47 17.06
C THR A 356 -0.69 20.62 16.76
N ASP A 357 -0.19 21.31 17.77
CA ASP A 357 0.74 22.43 17.57
C ASP A 357 2.10 21.95 17.01
N ARG A 358 2.45 20.70 17.30
CA ARG A 358 3.65 20.05 16.79
C ARG A 358 3.31 18.74 16.13
N VAL A 359 3.26 18.74 14.80
CA VAL A 359 3.02 17.53 13.99
C VAL A 359 4.22 17.21 13.12
N VAL A 360 4.48 15.92 12.90
CA VAL A 360 5.47 15.47 11.94
C VAL A 360 4.77 15.20 10.62
N ALA A 361 5.01 16.07 9.64
CA ALA A 361 4.43 15.97 8.31
C ALA A 361 5.22 15.01 7.42
N TRP A 362 4.50 14.26 6.57
CA TRP A 362 5.10 13.35 5.59
C TRP A 362 4.26 13.28 4.32
N SER A 363 4.90 12.91 3.21
CA SER A 363 4.21 12.59 1.96
C SER A 363 4.79 11.36 1.29
N GLY A 364 3.95 10.59 0.62
CA GLY A 364 4.36 9.40 -0.12
C GLY A 364 3.58 9.18 -1.41
N LEU A 365 4.16 8.42 -2.32
CA LEU A 365 3.61 8.16 -3.65
C LEU A 365 2.94 6.78 -3.67
N ARG A 366 1.60 6.74 -3.75
CA ARG A 366 0.85 5.51 -3.94
C ARG A 366 1.04 5.00 -5.37
N PRO A 367 1.50 3.77 -5.57
CA PRO A 367 1.68 3.19 -6.91
C PRO A 367 0.33 2.70 -7.46
N MET A 368 -0.42 3.57 -8.13
CA MET A 368 -1.78 3.30 -8.57
C MET A 368 -1.80 2.70 -9.98
N LEU A 369 -2.41 1.53 -10.15
CA LEU A 369 -2.80 1.00 -11.47
C LEU A 369 -4.18 1.50 -11.87
N PRO A 370 -4.49 1.62 -13.17
CA PRO A 370 -5.77 2.15 -13.62
C PRO A 370 -6.99 1.34 -13.18
N ASN A 371 -6.87 0.02 -13.10
CA ASN A 371 -7.93 -0.90 -12.65
C ASN A 371 -8.01 -1.03 -11.12
N MET A 372 -7.12 -0.34 -10.38
CA MET A 372 -7.00 -0.36 -8.92
C MET A 372 -6.59 -1.72 -8.31
N LEU A 373 -6.36 -2.74 -9.12
CA LEU A 373 -5.83 -4.05 -8.70
C LEU A 373 -4.31 -4.08 -8.83
N PRO A 374 -3.59 -4.80 -7.97
CA PRO A 374 -2.15 -4.98 -8.12
C PRO A 374 -1.81 -5.86 -9.33
N LYS A 375 -0.68 -5.60 -9.96
CA LYS A 375 -0.07 -6.50 -10.93
C LYS A 375 0.72 -7.55 -10.17
N VAL A 376 0.22 -8.80 -10.17
CA VAL A 376 0.83 -9.94 -9.47
C VAL A 376 1.01 -11.10 -10.47
N GLY A 377 2.15 -11.79 -10.39
CA GLY A 377 2.46 -12.95 -11.21
C GLY A 377 3.37 -12.66 -12.39
N ARG A 378 3.29 -13.48 -13.44
CA ARG A 378 4.22 -13.50 -14.58
C ARG A 378 4.16 -12.25 -15.45
N GLY A 379 5.33 -11.83 -15.95
CA GLY A 379 5.49 -10.94 -17.09
C GLY A 379 5.41 -11.70 -18.43
N ARG A 380 5.74 -11.02 -19.52
CA ARG A 380 5.76 -11.62 -20.85
C ARG A 380 6.94 -12.58 -21.06
N ARG A 381 8.07 -12.25 -20.46
CA ARG A 381 9.29 -13.08 -20.57
C ARG A 381 9.33 -14.11 -19.44
N PRO A 382 9.79 -15.33 -19.71
CA PRO A 382 10.08 -16.31 -18.66
C PRO A 382 11.02 -15.71 -17.60
N GLY A 383 10.85 -16.09 -16.34
CA GLY A 383 11.66 -15.56 -15.23
C GLY A 383 11.36 -14.12 -14.81
N VAL A 384 10.40 -13.42 -15.43
CA VAL A 384 9.98 -12.07 -15.04
C VAL A 384 8.67 -12.13 -14.29
N PHE A 385 8.65 -11.53 -13.09
CA PHE A 385 7.46 -11.48 -12.23
C PHE A 385 7.25 -10.07 -11.67
N TYR A 386 6.01 -9.81 -11.28
CA TYR A 386 5.56 -8.54 -10.71
C TYR A 386 4.83 -8.78 -9.39
N ASN A 387 5.07 -7.93 -8.41
CA ASN A 387 4.26 -7.74 -7.23
C ASN A 387 4.21 -6.24 -6.90
N THR A 388 3.40 -5.48 -7.63
CA THR A 388 3.42 -4.03 -7.64
C THR A 388 2.06 -3.40 -7.98
N GLY A 389 1.94 -2.08 -7.86
CA GLY A 389 0.75 -1.37 -8.28
C GLY A 389 -0.42 -1.43 -7.30
N HIS A 390 -0.17 -1.69 -6.04
CA HIS A 390 -1.19 -1.91 -4.98
C HIS A 390 -1.97 -0.67 -4.57
N GLY A 391 -1.66 0.49 -5.13
CA GLY A 391 -2.35 1.73 -4.82
C GLY A 391 -2.26 2.11 -3.34
N HIS A 392 -3.41 2.38 -2.75
CA HIS A 392 -3.52 2.74 -1.33
C HIS A 392 -3.60 1.53 -0.37
N LEU A 393 -3.72 0.31 -0.91
CA LEU A 393 -3.88 -0.93 -0.14
C LEU A 393 -2.60 -1.79 -0.10
N GLY A 394 -1.43 -1.21 -0.39
CA GLY A 394 -0.19 -1.96 -0.49
C GLY A 394 0.13 -2.81 0.74
N TRP A 395 -0.12 -2.30 1.94
CA TRP A 395 0.04 -3.07 3.15
C TRP A 395 -1.07 -4.12 3.30
N THR A 396 -2.32 -3.70 3.18
CA THR A 396 -3.51 -4.56 3.32
C THR A 396 -3.46 -5.79 2.42
N LEU A 397 -2.86 -5.70 1.22
CA LEU A 397 -2.86 -6.78 0.23
C LEU A 397 -1.56 -7.58 0.18
N SER A 398 -0.47 -7.07 0.79
CA SER A 398 0.90 -7.57 0.55
C SER A 398 1.12 -9.03 0.95
N GLY A 399 0.48 -9.53 2.01
CA GLY A 399 0.60 -10.92 2.43
C GLY A 399 0.10 -11.91 1.37
N ALA A 400 -1.10 -11.69 0.86
CA ALA A 400 -1.67 -12.56 -0.18
C ALA A 400 -0.98 -12.43 -1.53
N THR A 401 -0.59 -11.21 -1.93
CA THR A 401 0.08 -11.00 -3.21
C THR A 401 1.50 -11.58 -3.22
N ALA A 402 2.17 -11.62 -2.08
CA ALA A 402 3.45 -12.31 -1.92
C ALA A 402 3.30 -13.83 -2.14
N GLU A 403 2.27 -14.44 -1.55
CA GLU A 403 1.97 -15.86 -1.74
C GLU A 403 1.63 -16.20 -3.20
N LEU A 404 0.82 -15.33 -3.85
CA LEU A 404 0.46 -15.52 -5.27
C LEU A 404 1.69 -15.46 -6.19
N VAL A 405 2.58 -14.46 -6.02
CA VAL A 405 3.77 -14.36 -6.87
C VAL A 405 4.76 -15.48 -6.58
N ALA A 406 4.94 -15.89 -5.32
CA ALA A 406 5.80 -17.00 -4.97
C ALA A 406 5.25 -18.35 -5.51
N GLY A 407 3.93 -18.53 -5.51
CA GLY A 407 3.26 -19.65 -6.18
C GLY A 407 3.45 -19.66 -7.69
N ALA A 408 3.38 -18.50 -8.35
CA ALA A 408 3.62 -18.38 -9.78
C ALA A 408 5.07 -18.73 -10.16
N ILE A 409 6.05 -18.31 -9.33
CA ILE A 409 7.46 -18.67 -9.48
C ILE A 409 7.66 -20.19 -9.30
N ALA A 410 7.07 -20.77 -8.26
CA ALA A 410 7.15 -22.21 -8.01
C ALA A 410 6.58 -23.05 -9.18
N ALA A 411 5.46 -22.59 -9.75
CA ALA A 411 4.85 -23.26 -10.90
C ALA A 411 5.71 -23.18 -12.18
N GLU A 412 6.52 -22.12 -12.35
CA GLU A 412 7.43 -22.01 -13.49
C GLU A 412 8.69 -22.87 -13.35
N HIS A 413 9.15 -23.08 -12.11
CA HIS A 413 10.35 -23.84 -11.81
C HIS A 413 10.05 -25.29 -11.38
N ALA A 414 8.77 -25.70 -11.39
CA ALA A 414 8.41 -27.10 -11.16
C ALA A 414 8.97 -27.97 -12.30
N PRO A 415 9.64 -29.10 -12.00
CA PRO A 415 10.05 -30.03 -13.05
C PRO A 415 8.81 -30.44 -13.85
N GLU A 416 8.93 -30.45 -15.18
CA GLU A 416 7.89 -31.02 -16.05
C GLU A 416 7.52 -32.40 -15.53
N ARG A 417 6.27 -32.58 -15.12
CA ARG A 417 5.76 -33.91 -14.84
C ARG A 417 5.80 -34.68 -16.17
N THR A 418 6.81 -35.52 -16.34
CA THR A 418 6.84 -36.53 -17.41
C THR A 418 5.59 -37.35 -17.21
N LEU A 419 4.56 -37.11 -18.01
CA LEU A 419 3.42 -38.01 -18.15
C LEU A 419 4.01 -39.32 -18.68
N LEU A 420 4.20 -40.32 -17.81
CA LEU A 420 4.47 -41.66 -18.26
C LEU A 420 3.32 -42.03 -19.19
N PRO A 421 3.59 -42.52 -20.42
CA PRO A 421 2.54 -42.99 -21.29
C PRO A 421 1.83 -44.14 -20.54
N LEU A 422 0.51 -44.03 -20.43
CA LEU A 422 -0.32 -45.14 -20.00
C LEU A 422 0.00 -46.29 -20.93
N ALA A 423 0.64 -47.35 -20.37
CA ALA A 423 0.85 -48.60 -21.10
C ALA A 423 -0.51 -49.15 -21.53
N ALA A 424 -0.67 -49.35 -22.84
CA ALA A 424 -1.85 -49.93 -23.48
C ALA A 424 -2.03 -51.40 -23.11
#